data_9f7f93a208e76a6179e6fa1317170b4c
#
_entry.id   9f7f93a208e76a6179e6fa1317170b4c
#
_cell.length_a   1.000
_cell.length_b   1.000
_cell.length_c   1.000
_cell.angle_alpha   90.00
_cell.angle_beta   90.00
_cell.angle_gamma   90.00
#
_symmetry.space_group_name_H-M   'P 1'
#
loop_
_entity.id
_entity.type
_entity.pdbx_description
1 polymer ?
#
loop_
_entity_poly.entity_id
_entity_poly.type
_entity_poly.pdbx_seq_one_letter_code
_entity_poly.pdbx_strand_id
1 'polypeptide(L)'
;MFKTNGRSFFETRQGNRMSADYELKTDVAIITLKNPPVNGLGLATRLGIVDGLQKAMADDAVKAIVVTGAGKAFSGGADIKEFGSPKATQEPNLLSVISAMENATKPIVAAVHSVAMGGGLELALGCHYRMAAPGCSVALPEVKIGLIPGAGGTQRLPRVLGVEVALNMIVSGEAIPSEKLAALPGQKLFDKMAGSLESLLDEAIAFARSVADQRPLPLIRNMPCQHPMGDAYFQFARNMVKGMSKNFPAPLKCVDAVQAATQRKFDQGMVYERELFMGLMLTPECRALRHIFMAQRAASKIAD
;
A
#
# COMPACT_ATOMS: atom_id res chain seq x y z
N MET A 1 21.40 22.02 30.24
CA MET A 1 20.19 22.83 30.19
C MET A 1 20.00 23.32 28.77
N PHE A 2 19.43 22.48 27.88
CA PHE A 2 19.14 22.83 26.50
C PHE A 2 17.61 22.89 26.35
N LYS A 3 17.10 24.11 26.20
CA LYS A 3 15.68 24.33 25.84
C LYS A 3 15.51 23.98 24.37
N THR A 4 14.82 22.89 24.10
CA THR A 4 14.30 22.55 22.75
C THR A 4 13.06 23.40 22.51
N ASN A 5 13.17 24.37 21.61
CA ASN A 5 12.06 25.14 21.08
C ASN A 5 11.13 24.18 20.29
N GLY A 6 10.01 23.84 20.90
CA GLY A 6 8.90 23.17 20.21
C GLY A 6 8.25 24.12 19.20
N ARG A 7 8.73 24.16 17.99
CA ARG A 7 7.97 24.66 16.85
C ARG A 7 7.34 23.47 16.13
N SER A 8 6.02 23.44 16.16
CA SER A 8 5.19 22.58 15.34
C SER A 8 5.63 22.74 13.87
N PHE A 9 6.05 21.64 13.26
CA PHE A 9 6.62 21.62 11.91
C PHE A 9 5.59 21.80 10.78
N PHE A 10 4.31 21.99 11.11
CA PHE A 10 3.22 22.14 10.15
C PHE A 10 2.32 23.34 10.47
N GLU A 11 2.87 24.56 10.37
CA GLU A 11 2.02 25.70 10.08
C GLU A 11 1.54 25.60 8.63
N THR A 12 0.25 25.45 8.45
CA THR A 12 -0.47 25.47 7.20
C THR A 12 -0.14 26.71 6.37
N ARG A 13 0.83 26.58 5.45
CA ARG A 13 0.97 27.54 4.36
C ARG A 13 -0.05 27.21 3.28
N GLN A 14 -1.04 28.10 3.17
CA GLN A 14 -1.85 28.44 2.00
C GLN A 14 -2.06 27.35 0.91
N GLY A 15 -3.32 26.88 0.78
CA GLY A 15 -3.88 26.57 -0.52
C GLY A 15 -3.84 25.13 -1.01
N ASN A 16 -3.20 24.16 -0.34
CA ASN A 16 -3.32 22.77 -0.72
C ASN A 16 -4.58 22.14 -0.08
N ARG A 17 -5.65 22.04 -0.88
CA ARG A 17 -6.85 21.30 -0.48
C ARG A 17 -6.45 19.85 -0.23
N MET A 18 -6.50 19.40 1.02
CA MET A 18 -6.28 18.00 1.37
C MET A 18 -7.32 17.11 0.68
N SER A 19 -6.89 15.91 0.27
CA SER A 19 -7.73 14.96 -0.43
C SER A 19 -7.99 13.70 0.42
N ALA A 20 -8.21 13.91 1.72
CA ALA A 20 -8.79 12.92 2.62
C ALA A 20 -9.67 13.66 3.63
N ASP A 21 -10.81 13.06 3.94
CA ASP A 21 -11.75 13.57 4.95
C ASP A 21 -11.51 12.84 6.28
N TYR A 22 -11.72 13.55 7.40
CA TYR A 22 -11.66 13.01 8.75
C TYR A 22 -13.04 13.12 9.40
N GLU A 23 -13.55 12.03 9.94
CA GLU A 23 -14.82 11.97 10.67
C GLU A 23 -14.63 11.16 11.94
N LEU A 24 -15.25 11.58 13.05
CA LEU A 24 -15.31 10.80 14.28
C LEU A 24 -16.71 10.20 14.43
N LYS A 25 -16.80 8.87 14.46
CA LYS A 25 -18.05 8.13 14.79
C LYS A 25 -17.93 7.49 16.16
N THR A 26 -18.41 8.21 17.16
CA THR A 26 -18.36 7.86 18.57
C THR A 26 -16.91 7.81 19.08
N ASP A 27 -16.24 6.68 18.94
CA ASP A 27 -14.89 6.37 19.43
C ASP A 27 -13.94 5.85 18.33
N VAL A 28 -14.42 5.82 17.07
CA VAL A 28 -13.64 5.40 15.92
C VAL A 28 -13.46 6.56 14.95
N ALA A 29 -12.22 6.92 14.70
CA ALA A 29 -11.87 7.90 13.68
C ALA A 29 -11.90 7.25 12.29
N ILE A 30 -12.50 7.92 11.31
CA ILE A 30 -12.58 7.46 9.92
C ILE A 30 -11.77 8.43 9.06
N ILE A 31 -10.78 7.92 8.36
CA ILE A 31 -9.99 8.65 7.36
C ILE A 31 -10.43 8.13 6.00
N THR A 32 -11.15 8.96 5.25
CA THR A 32 -11.68 8.61 3.92
C THR A 32 -10.85 9.27 2.83
N LEU A 33 -10.15 8.47 2.03
CA LEU A 33 -9.42 8.96 0.86
C LEU A 33 -10.42 9.53 -0.16
N LYS A 34 -10.20 10.78 -0.63
CA LYS A 34 -11.14 11.51 -1.49
C LYS A 34 -10.42 12.23 -2.63
N ASN A 35 -9.78 11.46 -3.47
CA ASN A 35 -9.09 11.93 -4.68
C ASN A 35 -9.59 11.18 -5.91
N PRO A 36 -10.80 11.52 -6.41
CA PRO A 36 -11.43 10.81 -7.51
C PRO A 36 -10.56 10.91 -8.80
N PRO A 37 -10.72 9.94 -9.72
CA PRO A 37 -11.72 8.84 -9.70
C PRO A 37 -11.30 7.61 -8.90
N VAL A 38 -10.03 7.46 -8.52
CA VAL A 38 -9.47 6.21 -7.96
C VAL A 38 -8.67 6.42 -6.67
N ASN A 39 -8.83 7.54 -6.01
CA ASN A 39 -8.15 7.88 -4.76
C ASN A 39 -6.63 7.72 -4.83
N GLY A 40 -6.02 8.35 -5.87
CA GLY A 40 -4.58 8.37 -6.04
C GLY A 40 -3.86 9.01 -4.85
N LEU A 41 -2.73 8.41 -4.45
CA LEU A 41 -1.94 8.82 -3.29
C LEU A 41 -0.93 9.93 -3.63
N GLY A 42 -1.41 11.01 -4.28
CA GLY A 42 -0.65 12.23 -4.47
C GLY A 42 -0.39 12.97 -3.16
N LEU A 43 0.43 14.03 -3.20
CA LEU A 43 0.84 14.79 -2.02
C LEU A 43 -0.35 15.26 -1.17
N ALA A 44 -1.43 15.77 -1.80
CA ALA A 44 -2.62 16.23 -1.09
C ALA A 44 -3.33 15.12 -0.31
N THR A 45 -3.37 13.90 -0.87
CA THR A 45 -3.95 12.73 -0.19
C THR A 45 -3.05 12.29 0.96
N ARG A 46 -1.73 12.24 0.74
CA ARG A 46 -0.76 11.87 1.79
C ARG A 46 -0.78 12.84 2.97
N LEU A 47 -0.87 14.14 2.69
CA LEU A 47 -1.05 15.17 3.73
C LEU A 47 -2.35 14.97 4.51
N GLY A 48 -3.47 14.67 3.83
CA GLY A 48 -4.75 14.43 4.48
C GLY A 48 -4.75 13.18 5.37
N ILE A 49 -4.06 12.10 4.95
CA ILE A 49 -3.90 10.90 5.79
C ILE A 49 -3.13 11.24 7.07
N VAL A 50 -1.98 11.93 6.94
CA VAL A 50 -1.15 12.28 8.10
C VAL A 50 -1.88 13.22 9.05
N ASP A 51 -2.60 14.21 8.54
CA ASP A 51 -3.43 15.12 9.34
C ASP A 51 -4.52 14.35 10.11
N GLY A 52 -5.21 13.44 9.43
CA GLY A 52 -6.22 12.57 10.06
C GLY A 52 -5.62 11.68 11.15
N LEU A 53 -4.44 11.08 10.90
CA LEU A 53 -3.74 10.28 11.90
C LEU A 53 -3.35 11.12 13.12
N GLN A 54 -2.82 12.32 12.92
CA GLN A 54 -2.43 13.21 14.01
C GLN A 54 -3.62 13.60 14.87
N LYS A 55 -4.77 13.96 14.24
CA LYS A 55 -6.02 14.25 14.95
C LYS A 55 -6.49 13.04 15.76
N ALA A 56 -6.52 11.86 15.15
CA ALA A 56 -6.93 10.64 15.83
C ALA A 56 -6.02 10.26 17.00
N MET A 57 -4.70 10.47 16.85
CA MET A 57 -3.74 10.18 17.92
C MET A 57 -3.82 11.16 19.09
N ALA A 58 -4.15 12.43 18.82
CA ALA A 58 -4.25 13.48 19.84
C ALA A 58 -5.55 13.45 20.63
N ASP A 59 -6.60 12.81 20.14
CA ASP A 59 -7.92 12.75 20.78
C ASP A 59 -8.08 11.47 21.62
N ASP A 60 -8.11 11.61 22.94
CA ASP A 60 -8.27 10.48 23.88
C ASP A 60 -9.61 9.74 23.73
N ALA A 61 -10.63 10.39 23.16
CA ALA A 61 -11.91 9.74 22.85
C ALA A 61 -11.78 8.70 21.73
N VAL A 62 -10.82 8.86 20.82
CA VAL A 62 -10.57 7.92 19.73
C VAL A 62 -9.89 6.66 20.25
N LYS A 63 -10.51 5.50 20.05
CA LYS A 63 -9.98 4.18 20.45
C LYS A 63 -9.39 3.39 19.29
N ALA A 64 -9.88 3.62 18.07
CA ALA A 64 -9.42 2.95 16.86
C ALA A 64 -9.61 3.84 15.62
N ILE A 65 -8.98 3.46 14.52
CA ILE A 65 -9.01 4.22 13.26
C ILE A 65 -9.43 3.27 12.13
N VAL A 66 -10.29 3.74 11.24
CA VAL A 66 -10.61 3.09 9.97
C VAL A 66 -10.11 3.95 8.83
N VAL A 67 -9.39 3.36 7.88
CA VAL A 67 -8.98 4.00 6.63
C VAL A 67 -9.76 3.37 5.48
N THR A 68 -10.44 4.17 4.67
CA THR A 68 -11.22 3.71 3.52
C THR A 68 -11.12 4.68 2.35
N GLY A 69 -11.70 4.34 1.19
CA GLY A 69 -11.78 5.19 0.03
C GLY A 69 -13.20 5.68 -0.24
N ALA A 70 -13.36 6.88 -0.77
CA ALA A 70 -14.63 7.35 -1.29
C ALA A 70 -14.87 6.85 -2.72
N GLY A 71 -16.14 6.59 -3.07
CA GLY A 71 -16.56 6.31 -4.44
C GLY A 71 -16.14 4.91 -4.94
N LYS A 72 -15.46 4.86 -6.08
CA LYS A 72 -15.26 3.63 -6.87
C LYS A 72 -13.99 2.83 -6.55
N ALA A 73 -13.20 3.23 -5.56
CA ALA A 73 -11.95 2.55 -5.21
C ALA A 73 -11.55 2.83 -3.77
N PHE A 74 -10.90 1.85 -3.13
CA PHE A 74 -10.10 2.13 -1.95
C PHE A 74 -8.95 3.06 -2.34
N SER A 75 -8.05 2.60 -3.21
CA SER A 75 -7.03 3.44 -3.84
C SER A 75 -6.42 2.76 -5.08
N GLY A 76 -6.27 3.53 -6.15
CA GLY A 76 -5.55 3.12 -7.37
C GLY A 76 -4.03 3.23 -7.25
N GLY A 77 -3.50 3.56 -6.08
CA GLY A 77 -2.07 3.65 -5.82
C GLY A 77 -1.46 5.04 -5.98
N ALA A 78 -0.15 5.08 -6.20
CA ALA A 78 0.59 6.33 -6.35
C ALA A 78 0.07 7.16 -7.54
N ASP A 79 0.06 8.47 -7.39
CA ASP A 79 -0.27 9.34 -8.54
C ASP A 79 0.92 9.38 -9.51
N ILE A 80 0.81 8.59 -10.57
CA ILE A 80 1.86 8.47 -11.61
C ILE A 80 2.16 9.82 -12.27
N LYS A 81 1.24 10.78 -12.24
CA LYS A 81 1.47 12.14 -12.75
C LYS A 81 2.50 12.91 -11.94
N GLU A 82 2.67 12.56 -10.66
CA GLU A 82 3.69 13.17 -9.81
C GLU A 82 5.09 12.59 -10.07
N PHE A 83 5.21 11.43 -10.74
CA PHE A 83 6.51 10.78 -11.00
C PHE A 83 7.41 11.67 -11.85
N GLY A 84 8.63 11.93 -11.36
CA GLY A 84 9.58 12.84 -11.98
C GLY A 84 9.39 14.32 -11.59
N SER A 85 8.39 14.61 -10.74
CA SER A 85 8.24 15.93 -10.14
C SER A 85 8.70 15.93 -8.67
N PRO A 86 9.02 17.10 -8.09
CA PRO A 86 9.36 17.20 -6.66
C PRO A 86 8.28 16.63 -5.73
N LYS A 87 7.00 16.68 -6.14
CA LYS A 87 5.87 16.17 -5.34
C LYS A 87 5.96 14.67 -5.05
N ALA A 88 6.55 13.88 -5.95
CA ALA A 88 6.68 12.43 -5.76
C ALA A 88 7.51 12.06 -4.53
N THR A 89 8.51 12.86 -4.20
CA THR A 89 9.45 12.63 -3.09
C THR A 89 9.24 13.57 -1.92
N GLN A 90 8.36 14.58 -2.09
CA GLN A 90 8.04 15.54 -1.02
C GLN A 90 7.38 14.85 0.16
N GLU A 91 7.82 15.20 1.37
CA GLU A 91 7.23 14.73 2.62
C GLU A 91 5.84 15.37 2.89
N PRO A 92 4.93 14.55 3.44
CA PRO A 92 5.07 13.13 3.70
C PRO A 92 5.04 12.32 2.39
N ASN A 93 6.10 11.54 2.11
CA ASN A 93 6.06 10.57 1.02
C ASN A 93 5.31 9.30 1.47
N LEU A 94 5.03 8.37 0.53
CA LEU A 94 4.20 7.19 0.85
C LEU A 94 4.86 6.29 1.90
N LEU A 95 6.20 6.16 1.90
CA LEU A 95 6.93 5.40 2.93
C LEU A 95 6.75 6.01 4.31
N SER A 96 6.82 7.35 4.42
CA SER A 96 6.61 8.08 5.68
C SER A 96 5.18 7.91 6.19
N VAL A 97 4.17 7.96 5.29
CA VAL A 97 2.76 7.71 5.65
C VAL A 97 2.59 6.30 6.20
N ILE A 98 3.09 5.28 5.49
CA ILE A 98 2.99 3.89 5.93
C ILE A 98 3.72 3.68 7.27
N SER A 99 4.91 4.28 7.43
CA SER A 99 5.64 4.23 8.70
C SER A 99 4.86 4.88 9.85
N ALA A 100 4.20 6.01 9.61
CA ALA A 100 3.36 6.65 10.62
C ALA A 100 2.17 5.77 11.02
N MET A 101 1.57 5.05 10.06
CA MET A 101 0.48 4.11 10.32
C MET A 101 0.96 2.89 11.13
N GLU A 102 2.08 2.28 10.76
CA GLU A 102 2.64 1.15 11.50
C GLU A 102 3.04 1.50 12.95
N ASN A 103 3.49 2.74 13.17
CA ASN A 103 3.90 3.21 14.49
C ASN A 103 2.74 3.83 15.31
N ALA A 104 1.52 3.84 14.79
CA ALA A 104 0.38 4.33 15.51
C ALA A 104 0.10 3.47 16.75
N THR A 105 -0.21 4.11 17.88
CA THR A 105 -0.52 3.43 19.16
C THR A 105 -1.97 2.96 19.25
N LYS A 106 -2.83 3.46 18.35
CA LYS A 106 -4.23 3.03 18.20
C LYS A 106 -4.35 2.10 16.99
N PRO A 107 -5.16 1.03 17.05
CA PRO A 107 -5.30 0.12 15.94
C PRO A 107 -5.89 0.82 14.71
N ILE A 108 -5.36 0.49 13.54
CA ILE A 108 -5.81 0.99 12.25
C ILE A 108 -6.33 -0.19 11.42
N VAL A 109 -7.56 -0.10 10.96
CA VAL A 109 -8.21 -1.07 10.08
C VAL A 109 -8.33 -0.47 8.68
N ALA A 110 -7.77 -1.10 7.66
CA ALA A 110 -8.08 -0.78 6.27
C ALA A 110 -9.40 -1.43 5.88
N ALA A 111 -10.40 -0.63 5.50
CA ALA A 111 -11.66 -1.10 4.93
C ALA A 111 -11.58 -1.00 3.39
N VAL A 112 -11.17 -2.12 2.76
CA VAL A 112 -10.81 -2.18 1.34
C VAL A 112 -11.99 -2.59 0.50
N HIS A 113 -12.28 -1.82 -0.55
CA HIS A 113 -13.36 -2.12 -1.49
C HIS A 113 -12.95 -1.87 -2.93
N SER A 114 -13.70 -2.47 -3.84
CA SER A 114 -13.55 -2.34 -5.30
C SER A 114 -12.13 -2.63 -5.78
N VAL A 115 -11.19 -1.69 -5.62
CA VAL A 115 -9.78 -1.91 -5.99
C VAL A 115 -8.81 -1.30 -4.99
N ALA A 116 -7.73 -2.04 -4.69
CA ALA A 116 -6.53 -1.54 -4.02
C ALA A 116 -5.30 -1.95 -4.83
N MET A 117 -4.70 -0.99 -5.54
CA MET A 117 -3.64 -1.23 -6.51
C MET A 117 -2.34 -0.53 -6.12
N GLY A 118 -1.21 -1.20 -6.31
CA GLY A 118 0.11 -0.62 -6.08
C GLY A 118 0.25 0.01 -4.71
N GLY A 119 0.65 1.28 -4.65
CA GLY A 119 0.72 2.04 -3.39
C GLY A 119 -0.55 2.00 -2.55
N GLY A 120 -1.74 1.78 -3.15
CA GLY A 120 -2.99 1.60 -2.41
C GLY A 120 -3.03 0.30 -1.62
N LEU A 121 -2.53 -0.80 -2.20
CA LEU A 121 -2.36 -2.05 -1.47
C LEU A 121 -1.23 -1.92 -0.44
N GLU A 122 -0.14 -1.22 -0.76
CA GLU A 122 0.96 -0.96 0.17
C GLU A 122 0.50 -0.16 1.39
N LEU A 123 -0.40 0.83 1.18
CA LEU A 123 -1.04 1.58 2.27
C LEU A 123 -1.88 0.65 3.17
N ALA A 124 -2.70 -0.24 2.58
CA ALA A 124 -3.47 -1.22 3.33
C ALA A 124 -2.58 -2.20 4.10
N LEU A 125 -1.46 -2.63 3.51
CA LEU A 125 -0.46 -3.47 4.18
C LEU A 125 0.27 -2.76 5.33
N GLY A 126 0.27 -1.43 5.35
CA GLY A 126 0.77 -0.63 6.46
C GLY A 126 -0.21 -0.49 7.64
N CYS A 127 -1.49 -0.84 7.47
CA CYS A 127 -2.45 -0.89 8.54
C CYS A 127 -2.24 -2.13 9.43
N HIS A 128 -2.69 -2.07 10.69
CA HIS A 128 -2.63 -3.19 11.61
C HIS A 128 -3.54 -4.34 11.16
N TYR A 129 -4.76 -3.99 10.70
CA TYR A 129 -5.77 -4.94 10.25
C TYR A 129 -6.34 -4.55 8.88
N ARG A 130 -6.88 -5.52 8.16
CA ARG A 130 -7.47 -5.34 6.82
C ARG A 130 -8.78 -6.11 6.73
N MET A 131 -9.82 -5.41 6.32
CA MET A 131 -11.11 -5.97 5.98
C MET A 131 -11.41 -5.67 4.52
N ALA A 132 -11.91 -6.63 3.77
CA ALA A 132 -12.25 -6.43 2.36
C ALA A 132 -13.75 -6.67 2.10
N ALA A 133 -14.32 -5.86 1.21
CA ALA A 133 -15.64 -6.12 0.66
C ALA A 133 -15.58 -7.25 -0.38
N PRO A 134 -16.68 -7.99 -0.57
CA PRO A 134 -16.83 -8.89 -1.72
C PRO A 134 -16.66 -8.14 -3.04
N GLY A 135 -16.10 -8.82 -4.07
CA GLY A 135 -15.84 -8.22 -5.38
C GLY A 135 -14.66 -7.24 -5.42
N CYS A 136 -13.96 -7.06 -4.32
CA CYS A 136 -12.72 -6.27 -4.29
C CYS A 136 -11.60 -7.00 -5.03
N SER A 137 -10.73 -6.25 -5.72
CA SER A 137 -9.52 -6.77 -6.36
C SER A 137 -8.29 -6.03 -5.87
N VAL A 138 -7.21 -6.77 -5.65
CA VAL A 138 -5.93 -6.20 -5.19
C VAL A 138 -4.80 -6.61 -6.12
N ALA A 139 -3.82 -5.72 -6.30
CA ALA A 139 -2.62 -5.99 -7.11
C ALA A 139 -1.43 -5.13 -6.69
N LEU A 140 -0.25 -5.58 -7.09
CA LEU A 140 0.96 -4.75 -7.18
C LEU A 140 1.41 -4.71 -8.65
N PRO A 141 0.81 -3.82 -9.47
CA PRO A 141 0.96 -3.84 -10.93
C PRO A 141 2.15 -3.03 -11.44
N GLU A 142 3.07 -2.63 -10.60
CA GLU A 142 4.21 -1.75 -10.89
C GLU A 142 5.09 -2.28 -12.03
N VAL A 143 5.18 -3.59 -12.18
CA VAL A 143 5.93 -4.25 -13.27
C VAL A 143 5.41 -3.85 -14.65
N LYS A 144 4.11 -3.56 -14.79
CA LYS A 144 3.48 -3.12 -16.05
C LYS A 144 3.95 -1.73 -16.50
N ILE A 145 4.52 -0.96 -15.59
CA ILE A 145 5.14 0.34 -15.88
C ILE A 145 6.66 0.32 -15.71
N GLY A 146 7.26 -0.88 -15.70
CA GLY A 146 8.71 -1.07 -15.64
C GLY A 146 9.33 -0.82 -14.26
N LEU A 147 8.54 -0.94 -13.19
CA LEU A 147 8.96 -0.76 -11.81
C LEU A 147 8.69 -2.01 -10.96
N ILE A 148 9.19 -2.01 -9.74
CA ILE A 148 8.74 -2.88 -8.65
C ILE A 148 7.88 -2.07 -7.67
N PRO A 149 7.11 -2.71 -6.77
CA PRO A 149 6.53 -2.02 -5.61
C PRO A 149 7.60 -1.28 -4.81
N GLY A 150 7.36 -0.05 -4.44
CA GLY A 150 8.41 0.82 -3.87
C GLY A 150 8.09 1.40 -2.49
N ALA A 151 6.99 0.96 -1.86
CA ALA A 151 6.60 1.37 -0.51
C ALA A 151 6.42 0.17 0.45
N GLY A 152 7.17 -0.90 0.20
CA GLY A 152 7.22 -2.08 1.05
C GLY A 152 6.36 -3.25 0.57
N GLY A 153 5.78 -3.18 -0.61
CA GLY A 153 4.95 -4.24 -1.18
C GLY A 153 5.71 -5.55 -1.34
N THR A 154 6.96 -5.51 -1.84
CA THR A 154 7.81 -6.70 -1.99
C THR A 154 8.24 -7.29 -0.66
N GLN A 155 8.19 -6.51 0.42
CA GLN A 155 8.58 -6.93 1.75
C GLN A 155 7.39 -7.38 2.60
N ARG A 156 6.20 -6.75 2.44
CA ARG A 156 5.00 -7.08 3.23
C ARG A 156 4.14 -8.16 2.63
N LEU A 157 3.92 -8.14 1.30
CA LEU A 157 3.00 -9.09 0.67
C LEU A 157 3.42 -10.55 0.87
N PRO A 158 4.71 -10.94 0.71
CA PRO A 158 5.13 -12.34 0.93
C PRO A 158 4.99 -12.79 2.40
N ARG A 159 4.95 -11.87 3.36
CA ARG A 159 4.72 -12.19 4.77
C ARG A 159 3.26 -12.56 5.10
N VAL A 160 2.32 -12.10 4.30
CA VAL A 160 0.88 -12.33 4.53
C VAL A 160 0.27 -13.35 3.57
N LEU A 161 0.85 -13.57 2.39
CA LEU A 161 0.33 -14.53 1.38
C LEU A 161 1.27 -15.70 1.11
N GLY A 162 2.47 -15.69 1.70
CA GLY A 162 3.55 -16.60 1.31
C GLY A 162 4.29 -16.13 0.05
N VAL A 163 5.50 -16.64 -0.11
CA VAL A 163 6.46 -16.19 -1.13
C VAL A 163 5.95 -16.46 -2.55
N GLU A 164 5.40 -17.65 -2.83
CA GLU A 164 4.98 -18.06 -4.17
C GLU A 164 3.83 -17.18 -4.69
N VAL A 165 2.77 -17.03 -3.90
CA VAL A 165 1.60 -16.22 -4.28
C VAL A 165 2.00 -14.76 -4.46
N ALA A 166 2.75 -14.21 -3.51
CA ALA A 166 3.21 -12.83 -3.57
C ALA A 166 4.11 -12.57 -4.78
N LEU A 167 5.07 -13.46 -5.05
CA LEU A 167 5.96 -13.32 -6.19
C LEU A 167 5.18 -13.36 -7.52
N ASN A 168 4.23 -14.29 -7.68
CA ASN A 168 3.40 -14.37 -8.86
C ASN A 168 2.58 -13.10 -9.07
N MET A 169 1.97 -12.54 -8.01
CA MET A 169 1.24 -11.28 -8.08
C MET A 169 2.13 -10.11 -8.50
N ILE A 170 3.34 -10.02 -7.94
CA ILE A 170 4.27 -8.91 -8.18
C ILE A 170 4.86 -8.97 -9.58
N VAL A 171 5.24 -10.18 -10.05
CA VAL A 171 5.87 -10.37 -11.38
C VAL A 171 4.86 -10.25 -12.51
N SER A 172 3.62 -10.70 -12.32
CA SER A 172 2.57 -10.58 -13.33
C SER A 172 1.89 -9.21 -13.31
N GLY A 173 1.81 -8.57 -12.13
CA GLY A 173 1.04 -7.37 -11.92
C GLY A 173 -0.48 -7.57 -12.10
N GLU A 174 -0.96 -8.81 -12.03
CA GLU A 174 -2.37 -9.13 -12.21
C GLU A 174 -3.18 -8.84 -10.94
N ALA A 175 -4.41 -8.36 -11.16
CA ALA A 175 -5.36 -8.14 -10.08
C ALA A 175 -6.02 -9.46 -9.68
N ILE A 176 -6.07 -9.74 -8.39
CA ILE A 176 -6.68 -10.95 -7.86
C ILE A 176 -7.87 -10.57 -6.98
N PRO A 177 -9.03 -11.23 -7.17
CA PRO A 177 -10.20 -11.03 -6.32
C PRO A 177 -9.90 -11.36 -4.86
N SER A 178 -10.43 -10.52 -3.95
CA SER A 178 -10.23 -10.66 -2.51
C SER A 178 -10.69 -12.01 -1.97
N GLU A 179 -11.79 -12.56 -2.52
CA GLU A 179 -12.34 -13.86 -2.12
C GLU A 179 -11.36 -15.00 -2.41
N LYS A 180 -10.67 -14.93 -3.56
CA LYS A 180 -9.66 -15.94 -3.91
C LYS A 180 -8.49 -15.90 -2.94
N LEU A 181 -8.05 -14.70 -2.57
CA LEU A 181 -6.95 -14.54 -1.61
C LEU A 181 -7.37 -14.91 -0.19
N ALA A 182 -8.58 -14.54 0.23
CA ALA A 182 -9.12 -14.87 1.55
C ALA A 182 -9.32 -16.40 1.72
N ALA A 183 -9.56 -17.13 0.64
CA ALA A 183 -9.73 -18.59 0.66
C ALA A 183 -8.39 -19.35 0.71
N LEU A 184 -7.24 -18.68 0.55
CA LEU A 184 -5.94 -19.35 0.60
C LEU A 184 -5.65 -19.84 2.03
N PRO A 185 -5.24 -21.11 2.21
CA PRO A 185 -4.88 -21.61 3.51
C PRO A 185 -3.73 -20.83 4.15
N GLY A 186 -3.92 -20.38 5.40
CA GLY A 186 -2.89 -19.70 6.17
C GLY A 186 -2.58 -18.26 5.73
N GLN A 187 -3.36 -17.69 4.79
CA GLN A 187 -3.22 -16.28 4.43
C GLN A 187 -3.48 -15.37 5.65
N LYS A 188 -2.82 -14.21 5.66
CA LYS A 188 -2.96 -13.15 6.68
C LYS A 188 -3.15 -11.78 6.04
N LEU A 189 -3.50 -11.75 4.75
CA LEU A 189 -3.76 -10.49 4.04
C LEU A 189 -5.04 -9.83 4.54
N PHE A 190 -6.12 -10.61 4.63
CA PHE A 190 -7.40 -10.14 5.15
C PHE A 190 -7.72 -10.81 6.48
N ASP A 191 -7.95 -9.99 7.50
CA ASP A 191 -8.39 -10.45 8.83
C ASP A 191 -9.88 -10.81 8.81
N LYS A 192 -10.66 -10.14 7.94
CA LYS A 192 -12.10 -10.36 7.80
C LYS A 192 -12.59 -9.99 6.40
N MET A 193 -13.62 -10.68 5.93
CA MET A 193 -14.41 -10.30 4.77
C MET A 193 -15.72 -9.68 5.27
N ALA A 194 -16.14 -8.57 4.66
CA ALA A 194 -17.45 -7.96 4.92
C ALA A 194 -18.56 -8.76 4.24
N GLY A 195 -19.78 -8.64 4.75
CA GLY A 195 -20.95 -9.29 4.16
C GLY A 195 -21.32 -8.68 2.80
N SER A 196 -21.14 -7.38 2.65
CA SER A 196 -21.40 -6.65 1.39
C SER A 196 -20.52 -5.39 1.29
N LEU A 197 -20.56 -4.72 0.14
CA LEU A 197 -19.92 -3.40 -0.03
C LEU A 197 -20.61 -2.34 0.86
N GLU A 198 -21.92 -2.39 0.95
CA GLU A 198 -22.72 -1.42 1.70
C GLU A 198 -22.48 -1.54 3.20
N SER A 199 -22.30 -2.75 3.72
CA SER A 199 -22.06 -3.02 5.15
C SER A 199 -20.59 -2.84 5.57
N LEU A 200 -19.66 -2.76 4.61
CA LEU A 200 -18.22 -2.75 4.87
C LEU A 200 -17.80 -1.73 5.93
N LEU A 201 -18.26 -0.47 5.80
CA LEU A 201 -17.81 0.59 6.71
C LEU A 201 -18.31 0.35 8.14
N ASP A 202 -19.58 -0.02 8.30
CA ASP A 202 -20.15 -0.28 9.62
C ASP A 202 -19.52 -1.52 10.27
N GLU A 203 -19.28 -2.57 9.49
CA GLU A 203 -18.57 -3.77 9.95
C GLU A 203 -17.10 -3.47 10.30
N ALA A 204 -16.42 -2.62 9.52
CA ALA A 204 -15.05 -2.20 9.82
C ALA A 204 -14.96 -1.36 11.10
N ILE A 205 -15.94 -0.49 11.36
CA ILE A 205 -16.06 0.26 12.62
C ILE A 205 -16.28 -0.69 13.80
N ALA A 206 -17.20 -1.65 13.66
CA ALA A 206 -17.45 -2.65 14.70
C ALA A 206 -16.21 -3.52 14.95
N PHE A 207 -15.50 -3.93 13.89
CA PHE A 207 -14.25 -4.67 14.01
C PHE A 207 -13.14 -3.82 14.65
N ALA A 208 -12.99 -2.56 14.27
CA ALA A 208 -12.02 -1.65 14.86
C ALA A 208 -12.24 -1.50 16.40
N ARG A 209 -13.48 -1.39 16.84
CA ARG A 209 -13.83 -1.39 18.27
C ARG A 209 -13.45 -2.71 18.97
N SER A 210 -13.69 -3.83 18.33
CA SER A 210 -13.39 -5.15 18.91
C SER A 210 -11.89 -5.40 19.12
N VAL A 211 -11.02 -4.67 18.41
CA VAL A 211 -9.56 -4.77 18.51
C VAL A 211 -8.92 -3.56 19.22
N ALA A 212 -9.72 -2.62 19.74
CA ALA A 212 -9.25 -1.35 20.31
C ALA A 212 -8.23 -1.54 21.43
N ASP A 213 -8.44 -2.55 22.28
CA ASP A 213 -7.59 -2.85 23.44
C ASP A 213 -6.57 -3.96 23.20
N GLN A 214 -6.54 -4.54 21.99
CA GLN A 214 -5.58 -5.61 21.68
C GLN A 214 -4.15 -5.05 21.63
N ARG A 215 -3.26 -5.67 22.39
CA ARG A 215 -1.82 -5.35 22.41
C ARG A 215 -0.99 -6.63 22.53
N PRO A 216 0.20 -6.70 21.92
CA PRO A 216 0.74 -5.73 20.96
C PRO A 216 -0.10 -5.66 19.68
N LEU A 217 -0.07 -4.52 18.98
CA LEU A 217 -0.69 -4.39 17.66
C LEU A 217 0.07 -5.27 16.65
N PRO A 218 -0.64 -5.99 15.76
CA PRO A 218 0.01 -6.82 14.76
C PRO A 218 0.70 -5.97 13.70
N LEU A 219 1.98 -6.26 13.44
CA LEU A 219 2.77 -5.60 12.40
C LEU A 219 3.25 -6.65 11.39
N ILE A 220 2.91 -6.47 10.13
CA ILE A 220 3.35 -7.39 9.06
C ILE A 220 4.88 -7.47 9.00
N ARG A 221 5.58 -6.37 9.26
CA ARG A 221 7.05 -6.33 9.27
C ARG A 221 7.69 -7.32 10.26
N ASN A 222 6.98 -7.71 11.29
CA ASN A 222 7.45 -8.64 12.32
C ASN A 222 7.11 -10.10 12.00
N MET A 223 6.31 -10.35 10.95
CA MET A 223 5.97 -11.71 10.55
C MET A 223 7.16 -12.38 9.85
N PRO A 224 7.33 -13.71 10.02
CA PRO A 224 8.36 -14.46 9.32
C PRO A 224 8.10 -14.47 7.80
N CYS A 225 9.17 -14.54 7.02
CA CYS A 225 9.09 -14.69 5.57
C CYS A 225 10.15 -15.72 5.15
N GLN A 226 9.70 -16.91 4.79
CA GLN A 226 10.58 -18.01 4.39
C GLN A 226 9.92 -18.82 3.27
N HIS A 227 10.74 -19.49 2.47
CA HIS A 227 10.28 -20.46 1.48
C HIS A 227 10.97 -21.81 1.78
N PRO A 228 10.25 -22.97 1.77
CA PRO A 228 10.82 -24.26 2.12
C PRO A 228 12.04 -24.67 1.29
N MET A 229 12.04 -24.31 0.02
CA MET A 229 13.17 -24.61 -0.90
C MET A 229 14.29 -23.55 -0.86
N GLY A 230 14.15 -22.49 -0.06
CA GLY A 230 15.16 -21.44 0.05
C GLY A 230 15.60 -20.88 -1.31
N ASP A 231 16.91 -20.76 -1.53
CA ASP A 231 17.49 -20.17 -2.74
C ASP A 231 17.18 -20.94 -4.03
N ALA A 232 16.95 -22.25 -3.94
CA ALA A 232 16.63 -23.07 -5.11
C ALA A 232 15.31 -22.62 -5.77
N TYR A 233 14.31 -22.21 -4.96
CA TYR A 233 13.08 -21.62 -5.49
C TYR A 233 13.34 -20.35 -6.28
N PHE A 234 14.14 -19.44 -5.74
CA PHE A 234 14.43 -18.18 -6.42
C PHE A 234 15.27 -18.34 -7.68
N GLN A 235 16.16 -19.34 -7.71
CA GLN A 235 16.88 -19.70 -8.94
C GLN A 235 15.91 -20.19 -10.03
N PHE A 236 14.97 -21.06 -9.68
CA PHE A 236 13.92 -21.51 -10.57
C PHE A 236 13.05 -20.33 -11.05
N ALA A 237 12.58 -19.49 -10.13
CA ALA A 237 11.76 -18.32 -10.45
C ALA A 237 12.48 -17.36 -11.41
N ARG A 238 13.79 -17.10 -11.21
CA ARG A 238 14.58 -16.27 -12.15
C ARG A 238 14.61 -16.86 -13.56
N ASN A 239 14.81 -18.16 -13.68
CA ASN A 239 14.85 -18.81 -14.98
C ASN A 239 13.49 -18.69 -15.71
N MET A 240 12.39 -18.92 -15.00
CA MET A 240 11.04 -18.75 -15.52
C MET A 240 10.76 -17.32 -15.96
N VAL A 241 11.03 -16.36 -15.08
CA VAL A 241 10.80 -14.94 -15.34
C VAL A 241 11.67 -14.42 -16.48
N LYS A 242 12.93 -14.83 -16.56
CA LYS A 242 13.84 -14.46 -17.65
C LYS A 242 13.28 -14.87 -19.02
N GLY A 243 12.71 -16.09 -19.13
CA GLY A 243 12.08 -16.56 -20.35
C GLY A 243 10.84 -15.74 -20.76
N MET A 244 10.12 -15.16 -19.81
CA MET A 244 8.87 -14.41 -20.03
C MET A 244 9.06 -12.92 -20.15
N SER A 245 10.14 -12.37 -19.59
CA SER A 245 10.32 -10.92 -19.39
C SER A 245 10.68 -10.14 -20.64
N LYS A 246 10.95 -10.78 -21.79
CA LYS A 246 11.33 -10.10 -23.04
C LYS A 246 12.45 -9.05 -22.85
N ASN A 247 13.40 -9.32 -21.97
CA ASN A 247 14.52 -8.45 -21.57
C ASN A 247 14.13 -7.19 -20.77
N PHE A 248 12.88 -7.03 -20.34
CA PHE A 248 12.54 -5.98 -19.38
C PHE A 248 13.20 -6.26 -18.02
N PRO A 249 13.86 -5.27 -17.40
CA PRO A 249 14.61 -5.51 -16.15
C PRO A 249 13.69 -5.68 -14.92
N ALA A 250 12.53 -5.02 -14.88
CA ALA A 250 11.67 -4.97 -13.70
C ALA A 250 11.21 -6.36 -13.20
N PRO A 251 10.80 -7.33 -14.06
CA PRO A 251 10.37 -8.64 -13.57
C PRO A 251 11.44 -9.40 -12.79
N LEU A 252 12.69 -9.35 -13.23
CA LEU A 252 13.81 -9.98 -12.50
C LEU A 252 14.10 -9.25 -11.19
N LYS A 253 13.97 -7.92 -11.17
CA LYS A 253 14.13 -7.12 -9.95
C LYS A 253 13.01 -7.39 -8.94
N CYS A 254 11.81 -7.76 -9.38
CA CYS A 254 10.75 -8.27 -8.50
C CYS A 254 11.21 -9.55 -7.77
N VAL A 255 11.82 -10.49 -8.48
CA VAL A 255 12.36 -11.72 -7.87
C VAL A 255 13.45 -11.39 -6.84
N ASP A 256 14.39 -10.50 -7.19
CA ASP A 256 15.46 -10.07 -6.29
C ASP A 256 14.90 -9.42 -5.01
N ALA A 257 13.91 -8.54 -5.13
CA ALA A 257 13.29 -7.86 -4.00
C ALA A 257 12.53 -8.83 -3.07
N VAL A 258 11.77 -9.79 -3.63
CA VAL A 258 11.05 -10.79 -2.83
C VAL A 258 12.02 -11.78 -2.18
N GLN A 259 13.11 -12.15 -2.85
CA GLN A 259 14.17 -12.96 -2.23
C GLN A 259 14.80 -12.24 -1.04
N ALA A 260 15.03 -10.92 -1.15
CA ALA A 260 15.56 -10.13 -0.04
C ALA A 260 14.64 -10.17 1.20
N ALA A 261 13.30 -10.27 1.01
CA ALA A 261 12.37 -10.42 2.12
C ALA A 261 12.57 -11.70 2.93
N THR A 262 13.12 -12.76 2.32
CA THR A 262 13.40 -14.04 3.00
C THR A 262 14.80 -14.11 3.62
N GLN A 263 15.73 -13.27 3.16
CA GLN A 263 17.16 -13.34 3.54
C GLN A 263 17.61 -12.20 4.44
N ARG A 264 16.88 -11.08 4.46
CA ARG A 264 17.28 -9.85 5.16
C ARG A 264 16.29 -9.50 6.27
N LYS A 265 16.78 -8.76 7.27
CA LYS A 265 15.89 -8.08 8.22
C LYS A 265 14.98 -7.11 7.45
N PHE A 266 13.79 -6.89 7.93
CA PHE A 266 12.77 -6.09 7.24
C PHE A 266 13.31 -4.73 6.76
N ASP A 267 13.96 -3.96 7.64
CA ASP A 267 14.47 -2.63 7.27
C ASP A 267 15.58 -2.70 6.21
N GLN A 268 16.43 -3.73 6.24
CA GLN A 268 17.42 -3.95 5.18
C GLN A 268 16.77 -4.34 3.85
N GLY A 269 15.67 -5.10 3.90
CA GLY A 269 14.84 -5.42 2.73
C GLY A 269 14.20 -4.18 2.14
N MET A 270 13.68 -3.26 2.97
CA MET A 270 13.12 -2.00 2.56
C MET A 270 14.13 -1.08 1.86
N VAL A 271 15.36 -0.99 2.40
CA VAL A 271 16.45 -0.25 1.74
C VAL A 271 16.77 -0.85 0.38
N TYR A 272 16.88 -2.17 0.29
CA TYR A 272 17.16 -2.85 -0.96
C TYR A 272 16.03 -2.71 -2.00
N GLU A 273 14.77 -2.83 -1.58
CA GLU A 273 13.60 -2.52 -2.44
C GLU A 273 13.71 -1.10 -3.00
N ARG A 274 14.05 -0.13 -2.14
CA ARG A 274 14.18 1.26 -2.55
C ARG A 274 15.31 1.47 -3.57
N GLU A 275 16.46 0.84 -3.38
CA GLU A 275 17.58 0.89 -4.32
C GLU A 275 17.17 0.34 -5.70
N LEU A 276 16.50 -0.83 -5.73
CA LEU A 276 16.02 -1.43 -6.96
C LEU A 276 14.97 -0.55 -7.66
N PHE A 277 14.02 0.00 -6.90
CA PHE A 277 13.00 0.90 -7.42
C PHE A 277 13.63 2.15 -8.06
N MET A 278 14.56 2.80 -7.37
CA MET A 278 15.24 4.00 -7.87
C MET A 278 16.09 3.69 -9.11
N GLY A 279 16.77 2.55 -9.12
CA GLY A 279 17.51 2.10 -10.31
C GLY A 279 16.61 1.91 -11.52
N LEU A 280 15.44 1.28 -11.34
CA LEU A 280 14.46 1.08 -12.42
C LEU A 280 13.85 2.38 -12.92
N MET A 281 13.61 3.36 -12.05
CA MET A 281 13.09 4.68 -12.42
C MET A 281 13.95 5.39 -13.47
N LEU A 282 15.24 5.10 -13.51
CA LEU A 282 16.21 5.72 -14.42
C LEU A 282 16.29 4.99 -15.77
N THR A 283 15.70 3.80 -15.90
CA THR A 283 15.78 3.00 -17.12
C THR A 283 14.94 3.56 -18.27
N PRO A 284 15.38 3.37 -19.52
CA PRO A 284 14.58 3.76 -20.69
C PRO A 284 13.28 2.96 -20.79
N GLU A 285 13.29 1.69 -20.36
CA GLU A 285 12.11 0.81 -20.36
C GLU A 285 11.02 1.37 -19.42
N CYS A 286 11.38 1.79 -18.23
CA CYS A 286 10.43 2.41 -17.30
C CYS A 286 9.84 3.70 -17.88
N ARG A 287 10.65 4.54 -18.51
CA ARG A 287 10.16 5.77 -19.16
C ARG A 287 9.19 5.46 -20.29
N ALA A 288 9.52 4.51 -21.16
CA ALA A 288 8.69 4.11 -22.29
C ALA A 288 7.36 3.50 -21.84
N LEU A 289 7.39 2.55 -20.88
CA LEU A 289 6.19 1.89 -20.36
C LEU A 289 5.26 2.88 -19.64
N ARG A 290 5.79 3.82 -18.87
CA ARG A 290 4.97 4.88 -18.25
C ARG A 290 4.35 5.79 -19.30
N HIS A 291 5.08 6.13 -20.36
CA HIS A 291 4.54 6.94 -21.46
C HIS A 291 3.38 6.22 -22.15
N ILE A 292 3.55 4.94 -22.50
CA ILE A 292 2.50 4.11 -23.10
C ILE A 292 1.28 4.03 -22.18
N PHE A 293 1.49 3.76 -20.90
CA PHE A 293 0.40 3.70 -19.91
C PHE A 293 -0.40 5.00 -19.84
N MET A 294 0.26 6.16 -19.86
CA MET A 294 -0.41 7.46 -19.85
C MET A 294 -1.15 7.73 -21.16
N ALA A 295 -0.55 7.35 -22.30
CA ALA A 295 -1.17 7.49 -23.61
C ALA A 295 -2.45 6.64 -23.74
N GLN A 296 -2.41 5.38 -23.30
CA GLN A 296 -3.58 4.50 -23.28
C GLN A 296 -4.71 5.07 -22.43
N ARG A 297 -4.38 5.61 -21.23
CA ARG A 297 -5.38 6.28 -20.39
C ARG A 297 -5.93 7.56 -20.97
N ALA A 298 -5.16 8.29 -21.76
CA ALA A 298 -5.65 9.46 -22.48
C ALA A 298 -6.57 9.05 -23.63
N ALA A 299 -6.18 8.05 -24.41
CA ALA A 299 -6.99 7.53 -25.51
C ALA A 299 -8.35 6.96 -25.05
N SER A 300 -8.39 6.27 -23.91
CA SER A 300 -9.65 5.71 -23.35
C SER A 300 -10.66 6.78 -22.88
N LYS A 301 -10.30 8.06 -22.91
CA LYS A 301 -11.19 9.19 -22.60
C LYS A 301 -11.73 9.90 -23.83
N ILE A 302 -11.27 9.53 -25.02
CA ILE A 302 -11.81 10.05 -26.27
C ILE A 302 -13.14 9.33 -26.46
N ALA A 303 -14.24 10.09 -26.42
CA ALA A 303 -15.56 9.56 -26.78
C ALA A 303 -15.58 9.26 -28.28
N ASP A 304 -16.19 8.13 -28.65
CA ASP A 304 -16.45 7.78 -30.07
C ASP A 304 -17.32 8.82 -30.77
#